data_b4255fcb7ce4ee1f7d7317305212bd8b
#
_entry.id   b4255fcb7ce4ee1f7d7317305212bd8b
#
_cell.length_a   1.000
_cell.length_b   1.000
_cell.length_c   1.000
_cell.angle_alpha   90.00
_cell.angle_beta   90.00
_cell.angle_gamma   90.00
#
_symmetry.space_group_name_H-M   'P 1'
#
loop_
_entity.id
_entity.type
_entity.pdbx_description
1 polymer ?
#
loop_
_entity_poly.entity_id
_entity_poly.type
_entity_poly.pdbx_seq_one_letter_code
_entity_poly.pdbx_strand_id
1 'polypeptide(L)'
;MQKIKRRKKEGARVGPGQAHWVGSDGFGSRATINRVFCKKNFIFTSLSLSSLFCSLHSQTLSSLSDGRWWSEGIPATVGGGGAAADRRRWRRRRCNGTAIGMAPYAHLAIYKVCGVFGCAESVILAGMDVAVDDGVDVLSLSLGQPSTSFFESGIALGAFIAIQKGIFVSCSVGNSGPFHGTLANEAPWILTAGASTIDRKIEAVAKLGDGTEYLGESVFQPKNFASTLLPVVYAGAINTSDDFIAFCNPFAIENVDVKGKVVVCEQGGSVERVAKGQAVKDAGGAAMILLNGEDEAFNPIADVHVLSAVHVSYSAGLTIKDYINSTSTPMATILFKGTVIGNPLSPQVASFSSRGPSKTSPGILKLDIIGHGLNILAGWPISLDNSTSSFNIIAGTSMSCPHLSGIAALLKNSHPDWSPAAIKSAIMTTATQVNLHGKPILDQRLLVANVFATSAGHVNPSKANDPRLVYDIEPNDYVPYLCGLNYTDIQVGIILQQKVKCSDVKTTPQAQLNYPSISIWLGNTSQFYSRTLTNVGPVNTTYNVVIDVPLAVRMSVRPFSNDIH
;
A
#
# COMPACT_ATOMS: atom_id res chain seq x y z
N MET A 1 -0.75 -15.70 -51.08
CA MET A 1 0.14 -14.66 -51.66
C MET A 1 -0.63 -13.37 -51.81
N GLN A 2 -0.51 -12.43 -50.91
CA GLN A 2 -0.72 -11.00 -51.19
C GLN A 2 0.11 -10.20 -50.19
N LYS A 3 1.10 -9.50 -50.72
CA LYS A 3 1.98 -8.56 -49.98
C LYS A 3 1.20 -7.29 -49.65
N ILE A 4 1.15 -6.89 -48.37
CA ILE A 4 0.73 -5.54 -47.97
C ILE A 4 1.97 -4.75 -47.59
N LYS A 5 2.20 -3.65 -48.32
CA LYS A 5 3.31 -2.72 -48.14
C LYS A 5 3.13 -1.89 -46.88
N ARG A 6 4.16 -1.85 -46.05
CA ARG A 6 4.32 -0.84 -45.00
C ARG A 6 4.56 0.53 -45.61
N ARG A 7 3.70 1.50 -45.35
CA ARG A 7 3.98 2.92 -45.56
C ARG A 7 4.61 3.50 -44.27
N LYS A 8 5.84 3.96 -44.36
CA LYS A 8 6.45 4.90 -43.41
C LYS A 8 5.65 6.20 -43.49
N LYS A 9 5.17 6.70 -42.35
CA LYS A 9 4.79 8.10 -42.17
C LYS A 9 5.89 8.82 -41.41
N GLU A 10 6.42 9.82 -42.07
CA GLU A 10 7.39 10.79 -41.55
C GLU A 10 6.75 11.67 -40.47
N GLY A 11 7.61 12.13 -39.56
CA GLY A 11 7.19 12.83 -38.37
C GLY A 11 6.60 14.22 -38.63
N ALA A 12 5.56 14.53 -37.93
CA ALA A 12 5.13 15.89 -37.65
C ALA A 12 5.44 16.19 -36.19
N ARG A 13 6.30 17.18 -35.96
CA ARG A 13 6.49 17.80 -34.64
C ARG A 13 5.18 18.52 -34.28
N VAL A 14 4.49 18.03 -33.27
CA VAL A 14 3.40 18.77 -32.64
C VAL A 14 3.97 19.45 -31.40
N GLY A 15 3.83 20.78 -31.35
CA GLY A 15 4.20 21.60 -30.20
C GLY A 15 3.33 21.30 -28.98
N PRO A 16 3.66 21.86 -27.79
CA PRO A 16 2.96 21.53 -26.54
C PRO A 16 1.51 22.01 -26.59
N GLY A 17 0.59 21.09 -26.84
CA GLY A 17 -0.84 21.32 -26.77
C GLY A 17 -1.32 21.36 -25.33
N GLN A 18 -1.88 22.47 -24.89
CA GLN A 18 -2.67 22.58 -23.67
C GLN A 18 -4.02 21.92 -23.92
N ALA A 19 -4.31 20.84 -23.23
CA ALA A 19 -5.66 20.29 -23.20
C ALA A 19 -6.53 21.11 -22.23
N HIS A 20 -7.57 21.76 -22.76
CA HIS A 20 -8.60 22.44 -21.97
C HIS A 20 -9.81 21.52 -21.83
N TRP A 21 -10.16 21.19 -20.61
CA TRP A 21 -11.46 20.59 -20.30
C TRP A 21 -12.35 21.65 -19.64
N VAL A 22 -13.55 21.82 -20.18
CA VAL A 22 -14.60 22.68 -19.59
C VAL A 22 -15.57 21.73 -18.90
N GLY A 23 -15.52 21.69 -17.57
CA GLY A 23 -16.57 21.05 -16.76
C GLY A 23 -17.79 21.99 -16.68
N SER A 24 -18.98 21.41 -16.59
CA SER A 24 -20.27 22.13 -16.57
C SER A 24 -20.53 22.96 -15.30
N ASP A 25 -19.64 22.98 -14.34
CA ASP A 25 -19.75 23.79 -13.13
C ASP A 25 -18.62 24.84 -13.11
N GLY A 26 -18.98 26.07 -13.29
CA GLY A 26 -18.24 27.29 -13.59
C GLY A 26 -17.02 27.67 -12.75
N PHE A 27 -16.18 26.73 -12.34
CA PHE A 27 -14.87 26.98 -11.76
C PHE A 27 -13.80 26.29 -12.62
N GLY A 28 -13.19 27.06 -13.50
CA GLY A 28 -12.07 26.61 -14.33
C GLY A 28 -10.81 26.37 -13.50
N SER A 29 -10.62 25.15 -13.02
CA SER A 29 -9.34 24.72 -12.45
C SER A 29 -8.42 24.26 -13.59
N ARG A 30 -7.33 24.99 -13.84
CA ARG A 30 -6.26 24.54 -14.73
C ARG A 30 -5.47 23.44 -14.03
N ALA A 31 -5.61 22.20 -14.48
CA ALA A 31 -4.71 21.12 -14.07
C ALA A 31 -3.40 21.21 -14.87
N THR A 32 -2.28 21.47 -14.21
CA THR A 32 -0.96 21.45 -14.85
C THR A 32 -0.35 20.06 -14.59
N ILE A 33 -0.20 19.26 -15.66
CA ILE A 33 0.48 17.97 -15.63
C ILE A 33 1.94 18.20 -16.03
N ASN A 34 2.87 18.02 -15.09
CA ASN A 34 4.30 18.13 -15.38
C ASN A 34 4.85 16.79 -15.83
N ARG A 35 5.43 16.73 -17.04
CA ARG A 35 6.03 15.52 -17.63
C ARG A 35 7.55 15.51 -17.35
N VAL A 36 8.05 14.37 -16.87
CA VAL A 36 9.50 14.10 -16.78
C VAL A 36 9.76 12.82 -17.59
N PHE A 37 10.53 12.92 -18.67
CA PHE A 37 10.79 11.81 -19.59
C PHE A 37 12.17 11.17 -19.34
N CYS A 38 12.18 9.82 -19.24
CA CYS A 38 13.34 8.98 -19.55
C CYS A 38 12.88 7.71 -20.29
N LYS A 39 13.65 7.23 -21.28
CA LYS A 39 13.23 6.19 -22.24
C LYS A 39 13.19 4.77 -21.68
N LYS A 40 12.07 4.06 -21.94
CA LYS A 40 11.73 2.61 -21.82
C LYS A 40 11.63 2.03 -20.40
N ASN A 41 10.49 1.36 -20.17
CA ASN A 41 10.00 0.70 -18.94
C ASN A 41 9.62 1.68 -17.82
N PHE A 42 8.37 2.15 -17.81
CA PHE A 42 7.87 3.16 -16.89
C PHE A 42 6.99 2.55 -15.81
N ILE A 43 7.22 2.92 -14.56
CA ILE A 43 6.30 2.70 -13.44
C ILE A 43 5.65 4.03 -13.08
N PHE A 44 4.32 4.06 -13.09
CA PHE A 44 3.57 5.19 -12.55
C PHE A 44 3.50 5.08 -11.03
N THR A 45 3.97 6.08 -10.29
CA THR A 45 3.78 6.17 -8.84
C THR A 45 3.05 7.45 -8.49
N SER A 46 1.90 7.30 -7.86
CA SER A 46 1.17 8.39 -7.23
C SER A 46 1.35 8.28 -5.72
N LEU A 47 2.06 9.23 -5.12
CA LEU A 47 2.11 9.37 -3.66
C LEU A 47 1.03 10.33 -3.22
N SER A 48 0.08 9.85 -2.44
CA SER A 48 -0.90 10.71 -1.77
C SER A 48 -0.20 11.38 -0.58
N LEU A 49 0.11 12.67 -0.72
CA LEU A 49 0.69 13.51 0.34
C LEU A 49 -0.39 14.15 1.22
N SER A 50 -1.65 13.75 1.08
CA SER A 50 -2.78 14.43 1.70
C SER A 50 -2.85 14.32 3.24
N SER A 51 -2.15 13.37 3.86
CA SER A 51 -2.12 13.26 5.33
C SER A 51 -0.98 14.02 6.02
N LEU A 52 -0.04 14.59 5.28
CA LEU A 52 1.16 15.23 5.86
C LEU A 52 1.18 16.78 5.78
N PHE A 53 0.22 17.42 5.13
CA PHE A 53 0.25 18.86 4.89
C PHE A 53 -0.79 19.69 5.65
N CYS A 54 -1.57 19.12 6.53
CA CYS A 54 -2.58 19.91 7.28
C CYS A 54 -2.00 20.75 8.43
N SER A 55 -0.70 20.69 8.72
CA SER A 55 -0.11 21.31 9.92
C SER A 55 1.10 22.24 9.70
N LEU A 56 1.42 22.68 8.48
CA LEU A 56 2.53 23.62 8.28
C LEU A 56 2.09 24.91 7.57
N HIS A 57 1.86 25.92 8.40
CA HIS A 57 1.90 27.38 8.18
C HIS A 57 1.77 27.93 6.75
N SER A 58 0.74 28.77 6.59
CA SER A 58 0.32 29.54 5.41
C SER A 58 1.33 30.58 4.87
N GLN A 59 2.56 30.64 5.33
CA GLN A 59 3.48 31.73 4.96
C GLN A 59 4.61 31.38 3.97
N THR A 60 4.73 30.13 3.54
CA THR A 60 5.79 29.71 2.61
C THR A 60 5.28 29.16 1.26
N LEU A 61 4.01 29.21 1.00
CA LEU A 61 3.37 28.61 -0.19
C LEU A 61 3.37 29.49 -1.46
N SER A 62 3.76 30.77 -1.37
CA SER A 62 3.76 31.67 -2.54
C SER A 62 4.94 31.46 -3.51
N SER A 63 5.96 30.68 -3.15
CA SER A 63 7.14 30.41 -3.99
C SER A 63 7.17 29.02 -4.65
N LEU A 64 6.13 28.20 -4.45
CA LEU A 64 6.06 26.81 -4.98
C LEU A 64 5.42 26.70 -6.37
N SER A 65 5.23 27.82 -7.09
CA SER A 65 4.62 27.85 -8.43
C SER A 65 5.59 27.47 -9.57
N ASP A 66 6.90 27.38 -9.31
CA ASP A 66 7.87 27.00 -10.32
C ASP A 66 8.16 25.50 -10.27
N GLY A 67 7.72 24.80 -11.32
CA GLY A 67 7.81 23.33 -11.49
C GLY A 67 9.21 22.71 -11.47
N ARG A 68 10.22 23.40 -10.92
CA ARG A 68 11.63 22.96 -10.85
C ARG A 68 11.99 22.13 -9.62
N TRP A 69 11.10 22.01 -8.63
CA TRP A 69 11.43 21.37 -7.35
C TRP A 69 11.54 19.84 -7.40
N TRP A 70 10.96 19.20 -8.42
CA TRP A 70 10.98 17.73 -8.54
C TRP A 70 12.15 17.19 -9.35
N SER A 71 12.84 18.02 -10.12
CA SER A 71 14.01 17.60 -10.89
C SER A 71 15.32 17.63 -10.10
N GLU A 72 15.40 18.38 -8.99
CA GLU A 72 16.62 18.53 -8.20
C GLU A 72 16.63 17.78 -6.86
N GLY A 73 15.49 17.31 -6.34
CA GLY A 73 15.34 16.74 -4.99
C GLY A 73 15.32 15.22 -4.90
N ILE A 74 15.11 14.49 -6.00
CA ILE A 74 15.21 13.02 -6.03
C ILE A 74 16.35 12.67 -6.98
N PRO A 75 17.52 12.27 -6.50
CA PRO A 75 18.44 11.57 -7.35
C PRO A 75 17.82 10.21 -7.67
N ALA A 76 17.02 10.16 -8.73
CA ALA A 76 16.71 8.91 -9.39
C ALA A 76 18.02 8.37 -9.94
N THR A 77 18.69 7.48 -9.23
CA THR A 77 19.72 6.63 -9.81
C THR A 77 18.99 5.62 -10.68
N VAL A 78 18.50 6.11 -11.80
CA VAL A 78 17.91 5.31 -12.85
C VAL A 78 18.97 5.12 -13.90
N GLY A 79 19.40 3.88 -14.08
CA GLY A 79 20.33 3.52 -15.13
C GLY A 79 19.69 3.67 -16.50
N GLY A 80 20.10 4.66 -17.25
CA GLY A 80 19.89 4.80 -18.70
C GLY A 80 21.23 4.84 -19.39
N GLY A 81 21.43 4.02 -20.40
CA GLY A 81 22.70 3.70 -21.01
C GLY A 81 23.57 4.87 -21.45
N GLY A 82 24.88 4.74 -21.23
CA GLY A 82 25.94 5.42 -21.96
C GLY A 82 26.49 6.72 -21.36
N ALA A 83 26.67 6.79 -20.06
CA ALA A 83 27.71 7.58 -19.39
C ALA A 83 27.98 6.92 -18.05
N ALA A 84 29.23 6.87 -17.61
CA ALA A 84 29.61 6.28 -16.34
C ALA A 84 28.74 6.85 -15.23
N ALA A 85 27.78 6.05 -14.77
CA ALA A 85 26.90 6.42 -13.69
C ALA A 85 27.76 6.63 -12.45
N ASP A 86 27.92 7.87 -12.04
CA ASP A 86 28.48 8.23 -10.74
C ASP A 86 27.59 7.57 -9.69
N ARG A 87 28.00 6.37 -9.25
CA ARG A 87 27.39 5.64 -8.16
C ARG A 87 27.71 6.38 -6.88
N ARG A 88 27.02 7.50 -6.64
CA ARG A 88 27.06 8.16 -5.35
C ARG A 88 26.49 7.21 -4.32
N ARG A 89 27.39 6.48 -3.67
CA ARG A 89 27.09 5.67 -2.48
C ARG A 89 26.53 6.61 -1.42
N TRP A 90 25.20 6.60 -1.26
CA TRP A 90 24.53 7.24 -0.15
C TRP A 90 24.88 6.50 1.14
N ARG A 91 26.01 6.88 1.74
CA ARG A 91 26.40 6.36 3.05
C ARG A 91 25.56 7.06 4.10
N ARG A 92 24.57 6.38 4.61
CA ARG A 92 23.85 6.82 5.80
C ARG A 92 24.67 6.53 7.06
N ARG A 93 24.72 7.47 7.98
CA ARG A 93 25.36 7.29 9.30
C ARG A 93 24.61 6.34 10.24
N ARG A 94 23.41 5.86 9.88
CA ARG A 94 22.54 4.99 10.72
C ARG A 94 22.14 3.66 10.08
N CYS A 95 22.35 3.44 8.81
CA CYS A 95 22.16 2.13 8.17
C CYS A 95 23.40 1.83 7.34
N ASN A 96 24.07 0.73 7.60
CA ASN A 96 25.17 0.25 6.77
C ASN A 96 24.58 -0.31 5.47
N GLY A 97 24.53 0.49 4.41
CA GLY A 97 24.06 0.00 3.12
C GLY A 97 23.53 1.08 2.18
N THR A 98 23.07 0.64 1.02
CA THR A 98 22.41 1.44 -0.01
C THR A 98 20.93 1.04 -0.04
N ALA A 99 20.00 2.01 0.01
CA ALA A 99 18.60 1.74 -0.22
C ALA A 99 18.37 1.45 -1.71
N ILE A 100 17.88 0.25 -2.02
CA ILE A 100 17.61 -0.21 -3.38
C ILE A 100 16.12 -0.50 -3.49
N GLY A 101 15.44 0.05 -4.52
CA GLY A 101 14.04 -0.28 -4.81
C GLY A 101 13.86 -1.69 -5.37
N MET A 102 12.62 -2.19 -5.41
CA MET A 102 12.29 -3.54 -5.92
C MET A 102 12.70 -3.75 -7.37
N ALA A 103 12.58 -2.73 -8.22
CA ALA A 103 13.00 -2.76 -9.62
C ALA A 103 14.04 -1.65 -9.88
N PRO A 104 15.32 -1.86 -9.48
CA PRO A 104 16.32 -0.79 -9.45
C PRO A 104 16.72 -0.25 -10.83
N TYR A 105 16.38 -0.95 -11.89
CA TYR A 105 16.64 -0.54 -13.27
C TYR A 105 15.40 -0.05 -14.02
N ALA A 106 14.22 -0.05 -13.38
CA ALA A 106 13.01 0.51 -13.96
C ALA A 106 13.10 2.04 -14.03
N HIS A 107 12.58 2.61 -15.11
CA HIS A 107 12.42 4.04 -15.25
C HIS A 107 11.15 4.49 -14.55
N LEU A 108 11.17 5.67 -13.93
CA LEU A 108 10.02 6.24 -13.25
C LEU A 108 9.47 7.43 -14.04
N ALA A 109 8.17 7.39 -14.32
CA ALA A 109 7.39 8.53 -14.75
C ALA A 109 6.44 8.93 -13.61
N ILE A 110 6.46 10.20 -13.20
CA ILE A 110 5.69 10.68 -12.05
C ILE A 110 4.65 11.68 -12.53
N TYR A 111 3.38 11.38 -12.22
CA TYR A 111 2.22 12.21 -12.53
C TYR A 111 1.61 12.70 -11.23
N LYS A 112 1.70 13.99 -10.95
CA LYS A 112 1.12 14.59 -9.75
C LYS A 112 -0.37 14.81 -9.99
N VAL A 113 -1.22 14.03 -9.33
CA VAL A 113 -2.67 14.06 -9.45
C VAL A 113 -3.39 14.56 -8.19
N CYS A 114 -2.63 14.86 -7.12
CA CYS A 114 -3.16 15.35 -5.86
C CYS A 114 -2.67 16.77 -5.59
N GLY A 115 -3.56 17.64 -5.12
CA GLY A 115 -3.28 19.00 -4.67
C GLY A 115 -3.42 19.16 -3.15
N VAL A 116 -3.42 20.39 -2.69
CA VAL A 116 -3.61 20.74 -1.27
C VAL A 116 -4.97 20.29 -0.73
N PHE A 117 -6.00 20.29 -1.59
CA PHE A 117 -7.37 19.91 -1.25
C PHE A 117 -7.70 18.42 -1.52
N GLY A 118 -6.69 17.59 -1.74
CA GLY A 118 -6.85 16.16 -2.01
C GLY A 118 -6.66 15.78 -3.49
N CYS A 119 -7.22 14.64 -3.88
CA CYS A 119 -7.03 14.03 -5.18
C CYS A 119 -8.39 13.89 -5.88
N ALA A 120 -8.77 14.88 -6.71
CA ALA A 120 -10.02 14.81 -7.45
C ALA A 120 -9.96 13.66 -8.49
N GLU A 121 -11.04 12.88 -8.61
CA GLU A 121 -11.12 11.74 -9.52
C GLU A 121 -10.84 12.11 -10.98
N SER A 122 -11.36 13.24 -11.44
CA SER A 122 -11.11 13.73 -12.80
C SER A 122 -9.62 13.99 -13.07
N VAL A 123 -8.88 14.45 -12.06
CA VAL A 123 -7.43 14.69 -12.16
C VAL A 123 -6.66 13.36 -12.13
N ILE A 124 -7.11 12.40 -11.31
CA ILE A 124 -6.54 11.05 -11.30
C ILE A 124 -6.73 10.40 -12.66
N LEU A 125 -7.94 10.41 -13.20
CA LEU A 125 -8.26 9.82 -14.49
C LEU A 125 -7.46 10.46 -15.61
N ALA A 126 -7.36 11.81 -15.64
CA ALA A 126 -6.54 12.52 -16.62
C ALA A 126 -5.05 12.18 -16.51
N GLY A 127 -4.54 11.97 -15.28
CA GLY A 127 -3.16 11.53 -15.06
C GLY A 127 -2.92 10.11 -15.56
N MET A 128 -3.87 9.20 -15.38
CA MET A 128 -3.81 7.83 -15.88
C MET A 128 -3.86 7.81 -17.43
N ASP A 129 -4.72 8.62 -18.03
CA ASP A 129 -4.84 8.74 -19.47
C ASP A 129 -3.53 9.21 -20.12
N VAL A 130 -2.91 10.25 -19.57
CA VAL A 130 -1.57 10.71 -20.00
C VAL A 130 -0.52 9.61 -19.84
N ALA A 131 -0.55 8.85 -18.75
CA ALA A 131 0.41 7.76 -18.53
C ALA A 131 0.23 6.62 -19.54
N VAL A 132 -1.02 6.31 -19.92
CA VAL A 132 -1.34 5.33 -20.97
C VAL A 132 -0.82 5.80 -22.32
N ASP A 133 -1.00 7.09 -22.65
CA ASP A 133 -0.51 7.69 -23.90
C ASP A 133 1.03 7.74 -23.95
N ASP A 134 1.68 7.97 -22.83
CA ASP A 134 3.14 7.96 -22.70
C ASP A 134 3.72 6.52 -22.80
N GLY A 135 2.88 5.48 -22.76
CA GLY A 135 3.24 4.08 -22.99
C GLY A 135 3.98 3.46 -21.80
N VAL A 136 3.50 3.69 -20.57
CA VAL A 136 4.02 3.01 -19.38
C VAL A 136 3.71 1.52 -19.41
N ASP A 137 4.55 0.69 -18.78
CA ASP A 137 4.30 -0.76 -18.65
C ASP A 137 3.48 -1.10 -17.41
N VAL A 138 3.63 -0.28 -16.35
CA VAL A 138 3.00 -0.50 -15.04
C VAL A 138 2.48 0.81 -14.48
N LEU A 139 1.24 0.82 -14.04
CA LEU A 139 0.63 1.89 -13.24
C LEU A 139 0.65 1.49 -11.76
N SER A 140 1.21 2.37 -10.91
CA SER A 140 1.27 2.22 -9.45
C SER A 140 0.49 3.34 -8.78
N LEU A 141 -0.66 3.01 -8.18
CA LEU A 141 -1.56 3.99 -7.58
C LEU A 141 -1.71 3.73 -6.08
N SER A 142 -0.97 4.50 -5.27
CA SER A 142 -1.18 4.55 -3.81
C SER A 142 -2.35 5.48 -3.47
N LEU A 143 -3.45 5.32 -4.19
CA LEU A 143 -4.68 6.08 -4.09
C LEU A 143 -5.84 5.13 -3.87
N GLY A 144 -6.90 5.60 -3.24
CA GLY A 144 -8.11 4.83 -3.05
C GLY A 144 -9.21 5.71 -2.46
N GLN A 145 -10.43 5.26 -2.66
CA GLN A 145 -11.63 5.84 -2.11
C GLN A 145 -12.53 4.71 -1.62
N PRO A 146 -13.53 5.01 -0.81
CA PRO A 146 -14.51 4.00 -0.38
C PRO A 146 -15.08 3.22 -1.55
N SER A 147 -15.51 1.98 -1.27
CA SER A 147 -16.13 1.09 -2.24
C SER A 147 -17.30 1.76 -2.96
N THR A 148 -17.24 1.80 -4.28
CA THR A 148 -18.28 2.31 -5.19
C THR A 148 -18.45 1.37 -6.37
N SER A 149 -19.51 1.55 -7.15
CA SER A 149 -19.70 0.83 -8.41
C SER A 149 -18.53 1.08 -9.38
N PHE A 150 -18.13 0.08 -10.15
CA PHE A 150 -16.96 0.21 -11.04
C PHE A 150 -17.11 1.30 -12.10
N PHE A 151 -18.33 1.58 -12.55
CA PHE A 151 -18.62 2.65 -13.51
C PHE A 151 -18.58 4.06 -12.89
N GLU A 152 -18.55 4.17 -11.57
CA GLU A 152 -18.43 5.43 -10.82
C GLU A 152 -16.99 5.73 -10.39
N SER A 153 -16.12 4.73 -10.37
CA SER A 153 -14.75 4.86 -9.92
C SER A 153 -13.81 5.26 -11.07
N GLY A 154 -13.27 6.47 -11.05
CA GLY A 154 -12.29 6.93 -12.04
C GLY A 154 -11.05 6.04 -12.12
N ILE A 155 -10.59 5.48 -10.99
CA ILE A 155 -9.48 4.53 -10.96
C ILE A 155 -9.86 3.23 -11.67
N ALA A 156 -11.06 2.69 -11.44
CA ALA A 156 -11.51 1.47 -12.12
C ALA A 156 -11.64 1.68 -13.64
N LEU A 157 -12.18 2.84 -14.07
CA LEU A 157 -12.31 3.20 -15.47
C LEU A 157 -10.95 3.33 -16.16
N GLY A 158 -10.04 4.14 -15.61
CA GLY A 158 -8.70 4.32 -16.17
C GLY A 158 -7.87 3.03 -16.15
N ALA A 159 -8.03 2.19 -15.11
CA ALA A 159 -7.38 0.89 -15.04
C ALA A 159 -7.89 -0.08 -16.13
N PHE A 160 -9.19 -0.03 -16.47
CA PHE A 160 -9.73 -0.85 -17.54
C PHE A 160 -9.12 -0.46 -18.90
N ILE A 161 -9.02 0.84 -19.19
CA ILE A 161 -8.37 1.34 -20.39
C ILE A 161 -6.89 0.91 -20.42
N ALA A 162 -6.21 0.98 -19.27
CA ALA A 162 -4.80 0.59 -19.17
C ALA A 162 -4.59 -0.90 -19.51
N ILE A 163 -5.42 -1.82 -18.96
CA ILE A 163 -5.27 -3.25 -19.27
C ILE A 163 -5.58 -3.59 -20.73
N GLN A 164 -6.47 -2.84 -21.40
CA GLN A 164 -6.71 -2.97 -22.83
C GLN A 164 -5.45 -2.64 -23.68
N LYS A 165 -4.54 -1.85 -23.11
CA LYS A 165 -3.24 -1.51 -23.72
C LYS A 165 -2.09 -2.41 -23.24
N GLY A 166 -2.39 -3.45 -22.46
CA GLY A 166 -1.40 -4.37 -21.89
C GLY A 166 -0.63 -3.80 -20.69
N ILE A 167 -1.11 -2.71 -20.09
CA ILE A 167 -0.49 -2.04 -18.94
C ILE A 167 -0.98 -2.68 -17.65
N PHE A 168 -0.07 -3.10 -16.80
CA PHE A 168 -0.40 -3.66 -15.48
C PHE A 168 -0.77 -2.56 -14.49
N VAL A 169 -1.81 -2.78 -13.68
CA VAL A 169 -2.28 -1.79 -12.69
C VAL A 169 -2.24 -2.39 -11.29
N SER A 170 -1.50 -1.75 -10.39
CA SER A 170 -1.47 -2.04 -8.95
C SER A 170 -2.01 -0.87 -8.16
N CYS A 171 -2.92 -1.14 -7.22
CA CYS A 171 -3.49 -0.14 -6.33
C CYS A 171 -3.42 -0.57 -4.86
N SER A 172 -3.34 0.40 -3.96
CA SER A 172 -3.46 0.15 -2.52
C SER A 172 -4.90 -0.22 -2.13
N VAL A 173 -5.05 -1.13 -1.15
CA VAL A 173 -6.37 -1.58 -0.68
C VAL A 173 -7.06 -0.59 0.26
N GLY A 174 -6.33 0.40 0.76
CA GLY A 174 -6.78 1.34 1.80
C GLY A 174 -6.25 1.03 3.19
N ASN A 175 -6.37 2.00 4.11
CA ASN A 175 -5.81 1.95 5.46
C ASN A 175 -6.91 2.00 6.54
N SER A 176 -8.06 1.41 6.27
CA SER A 176 -9.23 1.38 7.18
C SER A 176 -9.40 0.01 7.86
N GLY A 177 -8.31 -0.79 7.99
CA GLY A 177 -8.29 -1.99 8.82
C GLY A 177 -8.33 -1.64 10.32
N PRO A 178 -8.55 -2.65 11.16
CA PRO A 178 -8.74 -4.08 10.85
C PRO A 178 -10.19 -4.46 10.48
N PHE A 179 -11.03 -3.50 10.22
CA PHE A 179 -12.47 -3.68 10.01
C PHE A 179 -12.78 -4.36 8.68
N HIS A 180 -13.81 -5.23 8.68
CA HIS A 180 -14.27 -5.92 7.47
C HIS A 180 -15.03 -5.00 6.51
N GLY A 181 -14.95 -5.31 5.21
CA GLY A 181 -15.67 -4.58 4.16
C GLY A 181 -15.18 -3.14 3.98
N THR A 182 -13.88 -2.90 4.17
CA THR A 182 -13.24 -1.58 4.09
C THR A 182 -12.36 -1.41 2.87
N LEU A 183 -12.47 -2.33 1.89
CA LEU A 183 -11.66 -2.33 0.69
C LEU A 183 -11.85 -1.06 -0.15
N ALA A 184 -10.76 -0.62 -0.76
CA ALA A 184 -10.74 0.27 -1.91
C ALA A 184 -10.21 -0.48 -3.14
N ASN A 185 -10.46 0.05 -4.34
CA ASN A 185 -9.91 -0.46 -5.60
C ASN A 185 -10.27 -1.93 -5.90
N GLU A 186 -11.55 -2.29 -5.75
CA GLU A 186 -12.04 -3.67 -5.80
C GLU A 186 -12.16 -4.26 -7.22
N ALA A 187 -11.93 -3.49 -8.29
CA ALA A 187 -12.12 -3.94 -9.66
C ALA A 187 -11.23 -5.16 -9.99
N PRO A 188 -11.76 -6.22 -10.64
CA PRO A 188 -11.02 -7.46 -10.85
C PRO A 188 -9.85 -7.35 -11.83
N TRP A 189 -9.78 -6.30 -12.61
CA TRP A 189 -8.65 -6.00 -13.50
C TRP A 189 -7.51 -5.23 -12.82
N ILE A 190 -7.64 -4.86 -11.55
CA ILE A 190 -6.61 -4.22 -10.73
C ILE A 190 -5.97 -5.26 -9.80
N LEU A 191 -4.66 -5.21 -9.58
CA LEU A 191 -4.03 -5.88 -8.45
C LEU A 191 -4.20 -5.01 -7.20
N THR A 192 -4.98 -5.49 -6.23
CA THR A 192 -5.28 -4.74 -5.00
C THR A 192 -4.40 -5.22 -3.86
N ALA A 193 -3.48 -4.35 -3.43
CA ALA A 193 -2.38 -4.64 -2.53
C ALA A 193 -2.70 -4.31 -1.07
N GLY A 194 -2.68 -5.30 -0.19
CA GLY A 194 -2.69 -5.14 1.26
C GLY A 194 -1.30 -4.99 1.85
N ALA A 195 -1.20 -4.62 3.13
CA ALA A 195 0.06 -4.37 3.82
C ALA A 195 0.41 -5.42 4.87
N SER A 196 1.68 -5.81 4.89
CA SER A 196 2.29 -6.64 5.93
C SER A 196 3.51 -5.99 6.55
N THR A 197 3.99 -6.57 7.66
CA THR A 197 5.28 -6.24 8.25
C THR A 197 6.43 -6.71 7.36
N ILE A 198 7.60 -6.10 7.57
CA ILE A 198 8.89 -6.59 7.08
C ILE A 198 9.65 -7.25 8.25
N ASP A 199 10.67 -8.05 7.98
CA ASP A 199 11.47 -8.74 9.01
C ASP A 199 12.38 -7.81 9.83
N ARG A 200 12.42 -6.53 9.49
CA ARG A 200 13.18 -5.48 10.17
C ARG A 200 12.32 -4.73 11.18
N LYS A 201 12.85 -4.56 12.41
CA LYS A 201 12.33 -3.66 13.44
C LYS A 201 13.31 -2.53 13.72
N ILE A 202 12.79 -1.37 14.11
CA ILE A 202 13.60 -0.25 14.60
C ILE A 202 13.31 -0.12 16.09
N GLU A 203 14.02 -0.97 16.86
CA GLU A 203 13.66 -1.31 18.21
C GLU A 203 14.00 -0.20 19.20
N ALA A 204 13.02 0.14 20.01
CA ALA A 204 13.13 0.96 21.21
C ALA A 204 12.38 0.26 22.35
N VAL A 205 12.79 0.51 23.58
CA VAL A 205 12.25 -0.16 24.78
C VAL A 205 11.77 0.89 25.76
N ALA A 206 10.52 0.80 26.21
CA ALA A 206 10.06 1.50 27.40
C ALA A 206 10.48 0.72 28.64
N LYS A 207 11.37 1.28 29.46
CA LYS A 207 11.83 0.69 30.73
C LYS A 207 11.23 1.44 31.89
N LEU A 208 10.53 0.73 32.78
CA LEU A 208 9.92 1.27 33.98
C LEU A 208 10.88 1.27 35.17
N GLY A 209 10.54 2.01 36.22
CA GLY A 209 11.34 2.12 37.41
C GLY A 209 11.45 0.83 38.24
N ASP A 210 10.51 -0.10 38.08
CA ASP A 210 10.56 -1.45 38.66
C ASP A 210 11.46 -2.42 37.88
N GLY A 211 12.05 -1.96 36.77
CA GLY A 211 12.92 -2.75 35.90
C GLY A 211 12.20 -3.46 34.74
N THR A 212 10.87 -3.42 34.68
CA THR A 212 10.10 -4.03 33.59
C THR A 212 10.37 -3.32 32.26
N GLU A 213 10.54 -4.09 31.19
CA GLU A 213 10.86 -3.60 29.85
C GLU A 213 9.78 -4.01 28.83
N TYR A 214 9.32 -3.06 28.05
CA TYR A 214 8.33 -3.27 26.97
C TYR A 214 8.94 -2.92 25.63
N LEU A 215 8.98 -3.89 24.74
CA LEU A 215 9.45 -3.73 23.37
C LEU A 215 8.49 -2.86 22.56
N GLY A 216 9.05 -1.94 21.81
CA GLY A 216 8.34 -1.06 20.89
C GLY A 216 9.25 -0.63 19.74
N GLU A 217 8.81 0.36 19.00
CA GLU A 217 9.55 0.85 17.82
C GLU A 217 9.65 2.39 17.82
N SER A 218 10.75 2.92 17.25
CA SER A 218 10.96 4.35 17.00
C SER A 218 12.07 4.57 15.98
N VAL A 219 11.85 5.46 15.01
CA VAL A 219 12.90 5.85 14.05
C VAL A 219 13.85 6.88 14.64
N PHE A 220 13.33 7.83 15.43
CA PHE A 220 14.15 8.85 16.06
C PHE A 220 14.84 8.29 17.31
N GLN A 221 16.13 8.01 17.20
CA GLN A 221 16.95 7.41 18.27
C GLN A 221 18.16 8.30 18.56
N PRO A 222 18.00 9.38 19.37
CA PRO A 222 19.08 10.30 19.67
C PRO A 222 20.14 9.62 20.56
N LYS A 223 21.41 9.80 20.20
CA LYS A 223 22.55 9.23 20.94
C LYS A 223 22.72 9.83 22.34
N ASN A 224 22.25 11.05 22.54
CA ASN A 224 22.46 11.82 23.77
C ASN A 224 21.29 11.70 24.75
N PHE A 225 20.29 10.86 24.47
CA PHE A 225 19.24 10.60 25.45
C PHE A 225 19.81 9.73 26.56
N ALA A 226 19.83 10.28 27.78
CA ALA A 226 20.34 9.56 28.95
C ALA A 226 19.39 8.40 29.29
N SER A 227 19.96 7.23 29.58
CA SER A 227 19.21 6.07 30.07
C SER A 227 18.77 6.17 31.54
N THR A 228 18.84 7.38 32.10
CA THR A 228 18.37 7.66 33.48
C THR A 228 16.85 7.65 33.53
N LEU A 229 16.33 7.08 34.62
CA LEU A 229 14.90 7.12 34.90
C LEU A 229 14.43 8.56 35.16
N LEU A 230 13.33 8.93 34.50
CA LEU A 230 12.65 10.21 34.67
C LEU A 230 11.25 9.96 35.25
N PRO A 231 10.65 10.92 35.96
CA PRO A 231 9.25 10.81 36.34
C PRO A 231 8.37 10.55 35.10
N VAL A 232 7.41 9.63 35.21
CA VAL A 232 6.47 9.33 34.15
C VAL A 232 5.06 9.76 34.55
N VAL A 233 4.31 10.31 33.57
CA VAL A 233 2.94 10.74 33.77
C VAL A 233 2.08 10.23 32.63
N TYR A 234 0.91 9.70 32.94
CA TYR A 234 -0.11 9.39 31.96
C TYR A 234 -1.06 10.59 31.82
N ALA A 235 -1.09 11.21 30.67
CA ALA A 235 -1.89 12.40 30.42
C ALA A 235 -3.38 12.17 30.72
N GLY A 236 -3.93 11.00 30.40
CA GLY A 236 -5.32 10.63 30.66
C GLY A 236 -5.68 10.35 32.13
N ALA A 237 -4.70 10.22 33.03
CA ALA A 237 -4.97 10.07 34.46
C ALA A 237 -5.28 11.41 35.16
N ILE A 238 -5.06 12.50 34.50
CA ILE A 238 -5.35 13.84 35.00
C ILE A 238 -6.85 14.05 34.91
N ASN A 239 -7.49 14.21 36.07
CA ASN A 239 -8.93 14.36 36.21
C ASN A 239 -9.39 15.69 35.62
N THR A 240 -9.50 15.76 34.31
CA THR A 240 -10.04 16.90 33.57
C THR A 240 -11.30 16.45 32.84
N SER A 241 -12.20 17.40 32.60
CA SER A 241 -13.38 17.18 31.74
C SER A 241 -13.05 17.08 30.24
N ASP A 242 -11.75 17.03 29.87
CA ASP A 242 -11.27 16.99 28.51
C ASP A 242 -10.77 15.59 28.13
N ASP A 243 -11.61 14.83 27.43
CA ASP A 243 -11.31 13.49 26.95
C ASP A 243 -10.14 13.44 25.95
N PHE A 244 -9.74 14.59 25.37
CA PHE A 244 -8.65 14.65 24.38
C PHE A 244 -7.26 14.67 24.98
N ILE A 245 -7.14 14.85 26.29
CA ILE A 245 -5.85 14.95 26.98
C ILE A 245 -5.06 13.62 26.94
N ALA A 246 -5.75 12.48 27.02
CA ALA A 246 -5.14 11.14 26.89
C ALA A 246 -4.44 10.95 25.54
N PHE A 247 -4.93 11.62 24.50
CA PHE A 247 -4.37 11.59 23.16
C PHE A 247 -3.24 12.60 22.95
N CYS A 248 -2.81 13.30 23.98
CA CYS A 248 -1.81 14.38 23.90
C CYS A 248 -2.13 15.40 22.80
N ASN A 249 -3.41 15.81 22.75
CA ASN A 249 -3.85 16.85 21.83
C ASN A 249 -3.09 18.16 22.17
N PRO A 250 -2.57 18.90 21.17
CA PRO A 250 -1.77 20.10 21.38
C PRO A 250 -2.45 21.15 22.30
N PHE A 251 -3.76 21.32 22.16
CA PHE A 251 -4.52 22.30 22.97
C PHE A 251 -4.82 21.80 24.40
N ALA A 252 -4.89 20.49 24.60
CA ALA A 252 -5.21 19.90 25.91
C ALA A 252 -3.97 19.72 26.78
N ILE A 253 -2.81 19.38 26.20
CA ILE A 253 -1.59 19.04 26.95
C ILE A 253 -0.86 20.27 27.50
N GLU A 254 -1.09 21.46 26.97
CA GLU A 254 -0.45 22.71 27.44
C GLU A 254 -0.68 23.00 28.93
N ASN A 255 -1.81 22.54 29.49
CA ASN A 255 -2.20 22.75 30.87
C ASN A 255 -1.78 21.61 31.81
N VAL A 256 -0.99 20.64 31.30
CA VAL A 256 -0.54 19.48 32.06
C VAL A 256 0.90 19.68 32.54
N ASP A 257 1.18 19.38 33.81
CA ASP A 257 2.57 19.39 34.33
C ASP A 257 3.36 18.19 33.77
N VAL A 258 3.90 18.37 32.59
CA VAL A 258 4.72 17.38 31.86
C VAL A 258 6.20 17.75 31.78
N LYS A 259 6.59 18.91 32.29
CA LYS A 259 7.97 19.43 32.16
C LYS A 259 9.01 18.48 32.73
N GLY A 260 9.94 18.06 31.87
CA GLY A 260 11.01 17.15 32.23
C GLY A 260 10.59 15.70 32.49
N LYS A 261 9.35 15.35 32.24
CA LYS A 261 8.78 14.00 32.47
C LYS A 261 8.72 13.17 31.16
N VAL A 262 8.62 11.87 31.33
CA VAL A 262 8.17 10.95 30.24
C VAL A 262 6.65 11.00 30.21
N VAL A 263 6.08 11.32 29.07
CA VAL A 263 4.63 11.49 28.90
C VAL A 263 4.06 10.28 28.18
N VAL A 264 3.05 9.64 28.75
CA VAL A 264 2.33 8.53 28.13
C VAL A 264 1.11 9.09 27.40
N CYS A 265 1.05 8.85 26.10
CA CYS A 265 -0.03 9.27 25.20
C CYS A 265 -0.70 8.05 24.58
N GLU A 266 -2.01 8.11 24.33
CA GLU A 266 -2.73 7.10 23.56
C GLU A 266 -2.78 7.45 22.07
N GLN A 267 -2.82 6.44 21.20
CA GLN A 267 -3.12 6.62 19.79
C GLN A 267 -4.61 6.95 19.62
N GLY A 268 -4.97 7.75 18.62
CA GLY A 268 -6.33 8.20 18.36
C GLY A 268 -6.54 9.69 18.60
N GLY A 269 -7.78 10.10 18.91
CA GLY A 269 -8.15 11.48 19.16
C GLY A 269 -8.01 12.41 17.94
N SER A 270 -7.98 11.87 16.71
CA SER A 270 -7.75 12.61 15.46
C SER A 270 -6.46 13.43 15.42
N VAL A 271 -5.48 13.06 16.26
CA VAL A 271 -4.14 13.69 16.31
C VAL A 271 -3.12 12.72 15.75
N GLU A 272 -2.34 13.16 14.77
CA GLU A 272 -1.26 12.36 14.18
C GLU A 272 -0.17 12.02 15.22
N ARG A 273 0.41 10.81 15.13
CA ARG A 273 1.39 10.31 16.10
C ARG A 273 2.61 11.22 16.28
N VAL A 274 3.15 11.76 15.18
CA VAL A 274 4.28 12.71 15.24
C VAL A 274 3.86 14.05 15.85
N ALA A 275 2.62 14.51 15.58
CA ALA A 275 2.08 15.74 16.15
C ALA A 275 1.88 15.63 17.68
N LYS A 276 1.51 14.43 18.20
CA LYS A 276 1.51 14.18 19.66
C LYS A 276 2.90 14.39 20.26
N GLY A 277 3.94 13.87 19.60
CA GLY A 277 5.33 14.07 20.02
C GLY A 277 5.74 15.54 20.00
N GLN A 278 5.29 16.31 19.01
CA GLN A 278 5.53 17.76 18.97
C GLN A 278 4.82 18.47 20.14
N ALA A 279 3.56 18.14 20.40
CA ALA A 279 2.81 18.73 21.52
C ALA A 279 3.46 18.44 22.89
N VAL A 280 3.90 17.20 23.13
CA VAL A 280 4.65 16.83 24.33
C VAL A 280 5.94 17.65 24.47
N LYS A 281 6.69 17.82 23.38
CA LYS A 281 7.93 18.60 23.34
C LYS A 281 7.67 20.06 23.64
N ASP A 282 6.65 20.66 23.03
CA ASP A 282 6.29 22.08 23.20
C ASP A 282 5.82 22.38 24.63
N ALA A 283 5.13 21.43 25.27
CA ALA A 283 4.77 21.46 26.69
C ALA A 283 5.96 21.20 27.66
N GLY A 284 7.17 20.94 27.12
CA GLY A 284 8.38 20.73 27.90
C GLY A 284 8.62 19.29 28.38
N GLY A 285 7.86 18.32 27.89
CA GLY A 285 8.11 16.90 28.16
C GLY A 285 9.46 16.41 27.63
N ALA A 286 10.12 15.52 28.38
CA ALA A 286 11.45 15.01 28.05
C ALA A 286 11.40 13.85 27.02
N ALA A 287 10.35 13.04 27.07
CA ALA A 287 10.15 11.89 26.21
C ALA A 287 8.67 11.50 26.12
N MET A 288 8.32 10.65 25.15
CA MET A 288 6.96 10.14 24.97
C MET A 288 6.93 8.61 24.87
N ILE A 289 6.01 7.97 25.58
CA ILE A 289 5.59 6.59 25.33
C ILE A 289 4.22 6.65 24.66
N LEU A 290 4.14 6.20 23.41
CA LEU A 290 2.89 6.15 22.67
C LEU A 290 2.30 4.75 22.73
N LEU A 291 1.05 4.65 23.15
CA LEU A 291 0.32 3.40 23.30
C LEU A 291 -0.53 3.12 22.07
N ASN A 292 -0.47 1.91 21.53
CA ASN A 292 -1.47 1.43 20.57
C ASN A 292 -2.87 1.43 21.19
N GLY A 293 -3.89 1.62 20.35
CA GLY A 293 -5.26 1.26 20.67
C GLY A 293 -5.48 -0.26 20.57
N GLU A 294 -6.68 -0.71 20.94
CA GLU A 294 -7.05 -2.13 20.91
C GLU A 294 -7.00 -2.70 19.47
N ASP A 295 -7.40 -1.90 18.50
CA ASP A 295 -7.44 -2.29 17.08
C ASP A 295 -6.03 -2.51 16.49
N GLU A 296 -5.03 -1.74 16.91
CA GLU A 296 -3.64 -1.90 16.48
C GLU A 296 -2.91 -3.02 17.24
N ALA A 297 -3.36 -3.35 18.43
CA ALA A 297 -2.87 -4.43 19.27
C ALA A 297 -1.33 -4.52 19.35
N PHE A 298 -0.72 -5.52 18.70
CA PHE A 298 0.72 -5.78 18.70
C PHE A 298 1.48 -5.23 17.49
N ASN A 299 0.90 -4.27 16.73
CA ASN A 299 1.55 -3.65 15.57
C ASN A 299 2.00 -2.20 15.84
N PRO A 300 3.08 -1.95 16.59
CA PRO A 300 3.62 -0.61 16.71
C PRO A 300 4.17 -0.12 15.36
N ILE A 301 4.10 1.17 15.12
CA ILE A 301 4.62 1.83 13.93
C ILE A 301 5.82 2.68 14.33
N ALA A 302 6.95 2.50 13.64
CA ALA A 302 8.13 3.31 13.86
C ALA A 302 7.99 4.66 13.14
N ASP A 303 7.79 5.73 13.89
CA ASP A 303 7.70 7.09 13.36
C ASP A 303 8.98 7.90 13.63
N VAL A 304 9.22 8.93 12.80
CA VAL A 304 10.29 9.92 13.01
C VAL A 304 9.77 11.01 13.94
N HIS A 305 9.83 10.77 15.25
CA HIS A 305 9.43 11.75 16.24
C HIS A 305 10.45 12.90 16.38
N VAL A 306 10.00 14.02 16.94
CA VAL A 306 10.81 15.23 17.19
C VAL A 306 11.47 15.25 18.56
N LEU A 307 11.12 14.25 19.40
CA LEU A 307 11.70 14.01 20.73
C LEU A 307 11.94 12.50 20.90
N SER A 308 12.61 12.10 21.97
CA SER A 308 12.76 10.68 22.34
C SER A 308 11.40 10.05 22.55
N ALA A 309 11.06 9.03 21.75
CA ALA A 309 9.77 8.37 21.84
C ALA A 309 9.88 6.86 21.61
N VAL A 310 8.93 6.11 22.11
CA VAL A 310 8.73 4.69 21.81
C VAL A 310 7.25 4.41 21.64
N HIS A 311 6.90 3.70 20.58
CA HIS A 311 5.54 3.23 20.30
C HIS A 311 5.44 1.77 20.74
N VAL A 312 4.56 1.48 21.70
CA VAL A 312 4.39 0.14 22.29
C VAL A 312 3.03 -0.46 21.97
N SER A 313 2.89 -1.78 22.17
CA SER A 313 1.63 -2.50 21.94
C SER A 313 0.53 -2.07 22.93
N TYR A 314 -0.72 -2.37 22.59
CA TYR A 314 -1.89 -2.13 23.45
C TYR A 314 -1.74 -2.81 24.83
N SER A 315 -1.36 -4.09 24.84
CA SER A 315 -1.19 -4.82 26.11
C SER A 315 -0.08 -4.23 27.00
N ALA A 316 1.05 -3.82 26.40
CA ALA A 316 2.09 -3.09 27.12
C ALA A 316 1.56 -1.77 27.68
N GLY A 317 0.75 -1.06 26.88
CA GLY A 317 0.10 0.18 27.29
C GLY A 317 -0.78 0.04 28.52
N LEU A 318 -1.59 -1.02 28.59
CA LEU A 318 -2.41 -1.32 29.77
C LEU A 318 -1.54 -1.51 31.02
N THR A 319 -0.50 -2.34 30.92
CA THR A 319 0.39 -2.61 32.07
C THR A 319 1.19 -1.38 32.50
N ILE A 320 1.60 -0.52 31.54
CA ILE A 320 2.25 0.77 31.86
C ILE A 320 1.30 1.70 32.61
N LYS A 321 0.03 1.77 32.22
CA LYS A 321 -0.99 2.56 32.93
C LYS A 321 -1.21 2.02 34.35
N ASP A 322 -1.31 0.70 34.51
CA ASP A 322 -1.45 0.06 35.84
C ASP A 322 -0.25 0.34 36.75
N TYR A 323 0.98 0.28 36.22
CA TYR A 323 2.19 0.65 36.93
C TYR A 323 2.14 2.12 37.41
N ILE A 324 1.76 3.05 36.54
CA ILE A 324 1.67 4.47 36.90
C ILE A 324 0.65 4.70 38.02
N ASN A 325 -0.50 4.04 37.93
CA ASN A 325 -1.59 4.20 38.91
C ASN A 325 -1.28 3.55 40.27
N SER A 326 -0.48 2.48 40.29
CA SER A 326 -0.16 1.73 41.52
C SER A 326 1.12 2.19 42.21
N THR A 327 1.91 3.06 41.57
CA THR A 327 3.22 3.49 42.06
C THR A 327 3.18 4.94 42.54
N SER A 328 3.67 5.21 43.77
CA SER A 328 3.67 6.57 44.33
C SER A 328 4.59 7.55 43.58
N THR A 329 5.70 7.05 43.04
CA THR A 329 6.69 7.82 42.28
C THR A 329 7.04 7.06 41.00
N PRO A 330 6.14 7.01 40.03
CA PRO A 330 6.37 6.23 38.81
C PRO A 330 7.48 6.86 37.97
N MET A 331 8.41 6.03 37.53
CA MET A 331 9.59 6.41 36.75
C MET A 331 9.67 5.60 35.47
N ALA A 332 10.20 6.17 34.41
CA ALA A 332 10.46 5.45 33.16
C ALA A 332 11.65 6.05 32.40
N THR A 333 12.20 5.28 31.46
CA THR A 333 13.14 5.76 30.44
C THR A 333 12.93 5.01 29.14
N ILE A 334 13.60 5.46 28.06
CA ILE A 334 13.57 4.81 26.75
C ILE A 334 14.98 4.33 26.42
N LEU A 335 15.10 3.07 26.05
CA LEU A 335 16.35 2.47 25.58
C LEU A 335 16.26 2.25 24.07
N PHE A 336 17.20 2.82 23.32
CA PHE A 336 17.27 2.68 21.87
C PHE A 336 18.21 1.54 21.49
N LYS A 337 17.68 0.54 20.76
CA LYS A 337 18.40 -0.68 20.37
C LYS A 337 18.86 -0.66 18.91
N GLY A 338 18.38 0.30 18.12
CA GLY A 338 18.71 0.39 16.70
C GLY A 338 17.87 -0.53 15.81
N THR A 339 18.45 -0.92 14.68
CA THR A 339 17.79 -1.79 13.71
C THR A 339 18.07 -3.25 14.02
N VAL A 340 17.02 -4.04 14.16
CA VAL A 340 17.04 -5.49 14.34
C VAL A 340 16.42 -6.14 13.12
N ILE A 341 17.09 -7.18 12.58
CA ILE A 341 16.64 -7.95 11.40
C ILE A 341 16.39 -9.39 11.83
N GLY A 342 15.50 -10.07 11.13
CA GLY A 342 15.21 -11.48 11.36
C GLY A 342 14.01 -11.70 12.28
N ASN A 343 13.01 -10.79 12.26
CA ASN A 343 11.77 -11.03 12.99
C ASN A 343 11.04 -12.28 12.44
N PRO A 344 11.01 -13.38 13.19
CA PRO A 344 10.51 -14.67 12.69
C PRO A 344 9.01 -14.69 12.46
N LEU A 345 8.25 -13.79 13.07
CA LEU A 345 6.80 -13.65 12.89
C LEU A 345 6.43 -12.92 11.60
N SER A 346 7.43 -12.29 10.92
CA SER A 346 7.18 -11.65 9.61
C SER A 346 7.00 -12.69 8.50
N PRO A 347 6.11 -12.40 7.51
CA PRO A 347 5.18 -11.28 7.50
C PRO A 347 3.99 -11.48 8.43
N GLN A 348 3.48 -10.38 9.02
CA GLN A 348 2.20 -10.30 9.70
C GLN A 348 1.33 -9.28 8.98
N VAL A 349 0.01 -9.44 8.96
CA VAL A 349 -0.88 -8.43 8.39
C VAL A 349 -0.84 -7.16 9.24
N ALA A 350 -0.62 -6.01 8.61
CA ALA A 350 -0.67 -4.73 9.31
C ALA A 350 -2.10 -4.40 9.78
N SER A 351 -2.24 -3.84 10.97
CA SER A 351 -3.53 -3.51 11.58
C SER A 351 -4.39 -2.63 10.66
N PHE A 352 -3.78 -1.58 10.10
CA PHE A 352 -4.44 -0.61 9.23
C PHE A 352 -4.84 -1.17 7.85
N SER A 353 -4.29 -2.32 7.41
CA SER A 353 -4.60 -2.86 6.07
C SER A 353 -6.08 -3.18 5.94
N SER A 354 -6.77 -2.50 5.02
CA SER A 354 -8.20 -2.74 4.75
C SER A 354 -8.48 -4.19 4.40
N ARG A 355 -9.68 -4.68 4.74
CA ARG A 355 -10.05 -6.10 4.65
C ARG A 355 -11.34 -6.31 3.86
N GLY A 356 -11.41 -7.45 3.18
CA GLY A 356 -12.64 -7.95 2.57
C GLY A 356 -13.76 -8.26 3.58
N PRO A 357 -14.90 -8.76 3.11
CA PRO A 357 -15.20 -9.08 1.71
C PRO A 357 -15.42 -7.84 0.83
N SER A 358 -15.38 -8.04 -0.50
CA SER A 358 -15.79 -7.03 -1.47
C SER A 358 -17.27 -6.73 -1.36
N LYS A 359 -17.64 -5.45 -1.33
CA LYS A 359 -19.04 -5.00 -1.36
C LYS A 359 -19.58 -4.91 -2.78
N THR A 360 -18.73 -4.53 -3.72
CA THR A 360 -19.11 -4.34 -5.13
C THR A 360 -19.20 -5.67 -5.89
N SER A 361 -18.31 -6.62 -5.56
CA SER A 361 -18.28 -7.93 -6.21
C SER A 361 -17.96 -9.04 -5.19
N PRO A 362 -18.94 -9.45 -4.36
CA PRO A 362 -18.72 -10.45 -3.31
C PRO A 362 -18.38 -11.86 -3.83
N GLY A 363 -18.62 -12.14 -5.11
CA GLY A 363 -18.23 -13.40 -5.77
C GLY A 363 -16.74 -13.50 -6.11
N ILE A 364 -15.96 -12.42 -5.89
CA ILE A 364 -14.52 -12.39 -6.07
C ILE A 364 -13.88 -12.10 -4.71
N LEU A 365 -12.89 -12.91 -4.31
CA LEU A 365 -12.13 -12.64 -3.11
C LEU A 365 -11.17 -11.47 -3.36
N LYS A 366 -11.39 -10.37 -2.67
CA LYS A 366 -10.56 -9.18 -2.61
C LYS A 366 -10.23 -8.87 -1.13
N LEU A 367 -9.07 -8.33 -0.80
CA LEU A 367 -7.93 -7.91 -1.63
C LEU A 367 -7.31 -9.10 -2.41
N ASP A 368 -6.25 -8.86 -3.19
CA ASP A 368 -5.62 -9.93 -3.98
C ASP A 368 -4.41 -10.56 -3.26
N ILE A 369 -3.57 -9.74 -2.63
CA ILE A 369 -2.27 -10.13 -2.10
C ILE A 369 -1.82 -9.13 -1.03
N ILE A 370 -0.99 -9.55 -0.11
CA ILE A 370 -0.27 -8.65 0.79
C ILE A 370 1.20 -8.54 0.42
N GLY A 371 1.77 -7.36 0.64
CA GLY A 371 3.21 -7.08 0.48
C GLY A 371 3.71 -6.19 1.61
N HIS A 372 5.03 -5.97 1.65
CA HIS A 372 5.63 -5.15 2.70
C HIS A 372 5.09 -3.71 2.67
N GLY A 373 4.45 -3.25 3.74
CA GLY A 373 3.84 -1.93 3.84
C GLY A 373 4.02 -1.26 5.21
N LEU A 374 4.58 -1.96 6.21
CA LEU A 374 4.82 -1.40 7.54
C LEU A 374 6.32 -1.11 7.74
N ASN A 375 6.63 0.10 8.21
CA ASN A 375 7.99 0.58 8.48
C ASN A 375 8.93 0.51 7.27
N ILE A 376 8.48 0.98 6.13
CA ILE A 376 9.18 0.91 4.85
C ILE A 376 10.08 2.14 4.66
N LEU A 377 11.35 1.88 4.36
CA LEU A 377 12.32 2.91 3.98
C LEU A 377 12.02 3.40 2.56
N ALA A 378 11.76 4.70 2.42
CA ALA A 378 11.45 5.34 1.15
C ALA A 378 12.29 6.60 0.93
N GLY A 379 12.50 6.97 -0.35
CA GLY A 379 13.01 8.29 -0.71
C GLY A 379 12.05 9.38 -0.25
N TRP A 380 12.58 10.50 0.26
CA TRP A 380 11.79 11.59 0.80
C TRP A 380 12.35 12.94 0.34
N PRO A 381 11.51 13.86 -0.16
CA PRO A 381 11.99 15.10 -0.80
C PRO A 381 12.49 16.15 0.20
N ILE A 382 12.14 16.02 1.47
CA ILE A 382 12.48 16.99 2.52
C ILE A 382 13.29 16.29 3.61
N SER A 383 14.37 16.90 4.09
CA SER A 383 15.09 16.40 5.26
C SER A 383 14.20 16.51 6.51
N LEU A 384 14.08 15.42 7.27
CA LEU A 384 13.25 15.37 8.48
C LEU A 384 14.02 15.78 9.74
N ASP A 385 15.35 15.83 9.68
CA ASP A 385 16.24 16.07 10.80
C ASP A 385 17.30 17.15 10.53
N ASN A 386 17.04 18.07 9.59
CA ASN A 386 17.99 19.06 9.09
C ASN A 386 19.31 18.45 8.59
N SER A 387 19.36 17.14 8.37
CA SER A 387 20.46 16.46 7.70
C SER A 387 20.30 16.53 6.19
N THR A 388 21.35 16.16 5.46
CA THR A 388 21.27 15.99 3.99
C THR A 388 20.57 14.69 3.56
N SER A 389 19.94 13.97 4.49
CA SER A 389 19.28 12.69 4.21
C SER A 389 17.92 12.89 3.55
N SER A 390 17.73 12.29 2.37
CA SER A 390 16.48 12.30 1.61
C SER A 390 15.71 10.99 1.77
N PHE A 391 15.53 10.50 3.00
CA PHE A 391 14.82 9.25 3.29
C PHE A 391 13.90 9.38 4.49
N ASN A 392 12.80 8.64 4.44
CA ASN A 392 11.87 8.49 5.54
C ASN A 392 11.52 7.00 5.72
N ILE A 393 11.01 6.65 6.90
CA ILE A 393 10.40 5.35 7.19
C ILE A 393 8.93 5.61 7.46
N ILE A 394 8.08 4.99 6.66
CA ILE A 394 6.63 5.20 6.69
C ILE A 394 5.88 3.88 6.57
N ALA A 395 4.61 3.89 6.94
CA ALA A 395 3.73 2.73 6.89
C ALA A 395 2.43 3.06 6.16
N GLY A 396 1.89 2.08 5.45
CA GLY A 396 0.66 2.20 4.68
C GLY A 396 0.56 1.13 3.60
N THR A 397 -0.64 0.82 3.15
CA THR A 397 -0.86 0.04 1.92
C THR A 397 -0.32 0.77 0.69
N SER A 398 -0.15 2.09 0.81
CA SER A 398 0.55 2.95 -0.15
C SER A 398 2.03 2.58 -0.35
N MET A 399 2.67 1.87 0.59
CA MET A 399 4.04 1.37 0.48
C MET A 399 4.08 -0.05 -0.07
N SER A 400 3.06 -0.85 0.20
CA SER A 400 2.91 -2.19 -0.38
C SER A 400 2.65 -2.13 -1.89
N CYS A 401 1.80 -1.22 -2.33
CA CYS A 401 1.45 -1.04 -3.75
C CYS A 401 2.69 -0.87 -4.65
N PRO A 402 3.64 0.06 -4.40
CA PRO A 402 4.83 0.21 -5.23
C PRO A 402 5.80 -0.97 -5.14
N HIS A 403 5.84 -1.72 -4.02
CA HIS A 403 6.58 -2.98 -3.97
C HIS A 403 6.06 -3.99 -5.00
N LEU A 404 4.72 -4.17 -5.05
CA LEU A 404 4.08 -5.07 -5.99
C LEU A 404 4.19 -4.57 -7.44
N SER A 405 4.14 -3.25 -7.64
CA SER A 405 4.37 -2.63 -8.95
C SER A 405 5.80 -2.91 -9.45
N GLY A 406 6.80 -2.81 -8.57
CA GLY A 406 8.18 -3.15 -8.90
C GLY A 406 8.35 -4.63 -9.26
N ILE A 407 7.68 -5.54 -8.53
CA ILE A 407 7.65 -6.97 -8.85
C ILE A 407 6.98 -7.20 -10.21
N ALA A 408 5.86 -6.55 -10.49
CA ALA A 408 5.19 -6.64 -11.79
C ALA A 408 6.07 -6.14 -12.94
N ALA A 409 6.85 -5.06 -12.73
CA ALA A 409 7.81 -4.57 -13.71
C ALA A 409 8.94 -5.59 -13.98
N LEU A 410 9.43 -6.28 -12.94
CA LEU A 410 10.41 -7.36 -13.11
C LEU A 410 9.82 -8.53 -13.89
N LEU A 411 8.59 -8.93 -13.59
CA LEU A 411 7.88 -10.01 -14.31
C LEU A 411 7.62 -9.61 -15.77
N LYS A 412 7.18 -8.37 -16.03
CA LYS A 412 6.97 -7.88 -17.38
C LYS A 412 8.25 -7.83 -18.20
N ASN A 413 9.39 -7.54 -17.55
CA ASN A 413 10.70 -7.60 -18.21
C ASN A 413 11.15 -9.04 -18.50
N SER A 414 10.88 -9.99 -17.61
CA SER A 414 11.22 -11.41 -17.81
C SER A 414 10.29 -12.10 -18.81
N HIS A 415 9.03 -11.67 -18.85
CA HIS A 415 7.95 -12.24 -19.68
C HIS A 415 7.20 -11.11 -20.40
N PRO A 416 7.79 -10.51 -21.46
CA PRO A 416 7.21 -9.35 -22.14
C PRO A 416 5.86 -9.62 -22.82
N ASP A 417 5.58 -10.86 -23.12
CA ASP A 417 4.36 -11.39 -23.75
C ASP A 417 3.21 -11.63 -22.77
N TRP A 418 3.48 -11.65 -21.44
CA TRP A 418 2.42 -11.86 -20.46
C TRP A 418 1.45 -10.68 -20.38
N SER A 419 0.17 -11.02 -20.36
CA SER A 419 -0.91 -10.07 -20.13
C SER A 419 -0.87 -9.53 -18.68
N PRO A 420 -1.53 -8.39 -18.40
CA PRO A 420 -1.73 -7.92 -17.02
C PRO A 420 -2.39 -8.97 -16.11
N ALA A 421 -3.33 -9.76 -16.64
CA ALA A 421 -4.01 -10.82 -15.90
C ALA A 421 -3.06 -11.99 -15.59
N ALA A 422 -2.22 -12.40 -16.54
CA ALA A 422 -1.21 -13.43 -16.35
C ALA A 422 -0.20 -13.03 -15.26
N ILE A 423 0.31 -11.79 -15.28
CA ILE A 423 1.21 -11.24 -14.25
C ILE A 423 0.52 -11.26 -12.88
N LYS A 424 -0.73 -10.79 -12.80
CA LYS A 424 -1.51 -10.82 -11.55
C LYS A 424 -1.70 -12.25 -11.04
N SER A 425 -2.07 -13.16 -11.92
CA SER A 425 -2.21 -14.58 -11.59
C SER A 425 -0.91 -15.16 -11.04
N ALA A 426 0.22 -14.94 -11.71
CA ALA A 426 1.53 -15.39 -11.26
C ALA A 426 1.86 -14.90 -9.84
N ILE A 427 1.59 -13.63 -9.55
CA ILE A 427 1.78 -13.03 -8.22
C ILE A 427 0.88 -13.71 -7.17
N MET A 428 -0.40 -13.94 -7.47
CA MET A 428 -1.38 -14.48 -6.53
C MET A 428 -1.18 -15.98 -6.29
N THR A 429 -1.02 -16.78 -7.35
CA THR A 429 -0.99 -18.26 -7.23
C THR A 429 0.29 -18.80 -6.61
N THR A 430 1.35 -17.99 -6.56
CA THR A 430 2.65 -18.36 -5.98
C THR A 430 2.91 -17.72 -4.62
N ALA A 431 1.92 -17.03 -4.06
CA ALA A 431 2.03 -16.36 -2.78
C ALA A 431 2.36 -17.33 -1.64
N THR A 432 3.04 -16.81 -0.62
CA THR A 432 3.38 -17.57 0.60
C THR A 432 2.33 -17.32 1.67
N GLN A 433 1.80 -18.38 2.27
CA GLN A 433 0.79 -18.31 3.33
C GLN A 433 1.38 -18.50 4.73
N VAL A 434 2.69 -18.57 4.82
CA VAL A 434 3.42 -18.79 6.08
C VAL A 434 4.42 -17.66 6.34
N ASN A 435 4.69 -17.43 7.62
CA ASN A 435 5.73 -16.51 8.08
C ASN A 435 7.13 -17.17 8.05
N LEU A 436 8.17 -16.46 8.46
CA LEU A 436 9.55 -16.96 8.45
C LEU A 436 9.78 -18.17 9.38
N HIS A 437 8.89 -18.42 10.36
CA HIS A 437 8.88 -19.64 11.17
C HIS A 437 8.16 -20.83 10.50
N GLY A 438 7.64 -20.67 9.28
CA GLY A 438 6.85 -21.71 8.61
C GLY A 438 5.45 -21.91 9.22
N LYS A 439 4.95 -20.98 10.03
CA LYS A 439 3.61 -20.98 10.60
C LYS A 439 2.68 -20.08 9.80
N PRO A 440 1.35 -20.28 9.85
CA PRO A 440 0.40 -19.39 9.18
C PRO A 440 0.68 -17.91 9.47
N ILE A 441 0.44 -17.05 8.49
CA ILE A 441 0.54 -15.60 8.66
C ILE A 441 -0.42 -15.14 9.74
N LEU A 442 0.07 -14.30 10.66
CA LEU A 442 -0.70 -13.77 11.79
C LEU A 442 -1.26 -12.38 11.46
N ASP A 443 -2.33 -11.99 12.15
CA ASP A 443 -2.83 -10.62 12.17
C ASP A 443 -2.19 -9.79 13.31
N GLN A 444 -2.62 -8.55 13.49
CA GLN A 444 -2.10 -7.64 14.52
C GLN A 444 -2.34 -8.15 15.95
N ARG A 445 -3.28 -9.08 16.17
CA ARG A 445 -3.59 -9.69 17.47
C ARG A 445 -2.74 -10.93 17.75
N LEU A 446 -1.81 -11.28 16.87
CA LEU A 446 -1.02 -12.51 16.87
C LEU A 446 -1.88 -13.79 16.72
N LEU A 447 -3.08 -13.65 16.16
CA LEU A 447 -3.93 -14.77 15.76
C LEU A 447 -3.72 -15.07 14.28
N VAL A 448 -4.06 -16.30 13.85
CA VAL A 448 -4.02 -16.66 12.42
C VAL A 448 -4.93 -15.71 11.63
N ALA A 449 -4.33 -14.99 10.68
CA ALA A 449 -5.05 -14.03 9.87
C ALA A 449 -6.08 -14.74 8.98
N ASN A 450 -7.27 -14.17 8.89
CA ASN A 450 -8.31 -14.73 8.03
C ASN A 450 -8.07 -14.40 6.54
N VAL A 451 -8.76 -15.09 5.66
CA VAL A 451 -8.63 -14.93 4.20
C VAL A 451 -8.98 -13.53 3.70
N PHE A 452 -9.86 -12.79 4.39
CA PHE A 452 -10.20 -11.42 4.04
C PHE A 452 -9.09 -10.41 4.39
N ALA A 453 -8.11 -10.82 5.18
CA ALA A 453 -6.93 -10.02 5.54
C ALA A 453 -5.70 -10.37 4.69
N THR A 454 -5.55 -11.64 4.27
CA THR A 454 -4.37 -12.13 3.54
C THR A 454 -4.63 -12.40 2.07
N SER A 455 -5.86 -12.75 1.70
CA SER A 455 -6.24 -13.28 0.38
C SER A 455 -5.31 -14.43 -0.06
N ALA A 456 -4.59 -14.29 -1.18
CA ALA A 456 -3.65 -15.28 -1.67
C ALA A 456 -2.45 -15.52 -0.72
N GLY A 457 -2.13 -14.57 0.14
CA GLY A 457 -0.98 -14.61 1.05
C GLY A 457 0.01 -13.47 0.79
N HIS A 458 1.26 -13.65 1.20
CA HIS A 458 2.34 -12.69 0.98
C HIS A 458 3.07 -12.96 -0.34
N VAL A 459 3.37 -11.89 -1.09
CA VAL A 459 4.03 -11.98 -2.39
C VAL A 459 5.38 -12.70 -2.31
N ASN A 460 5.62 -13.60 -3.28
CA ASN A 460 6.89 -14.31 -3.46
C ASN A 460 7.42 -14.07 -4.88
N PRO A 461 8.29 -13.07 -5.09
CA PRO A 461 8.76 -12.68 -6.42
C PRO A 461 9.48 -13.80 -7.17
N SER A 462 10.25 -14.61 -6.45
CA SER A 462 11.02 -15.71 -7.05
C SER A 462 10.11 -16.80 -7.62
N LYS A 463 9.05 -17.16 -6.89
CA LYS A 463 8.07 -18.13 -7.37
C LYS A 463 7.18 -17.54 -8.48
N ALA A 464 6.85 -16.25 -8.39
CA ALA A 464 6.01 -15.57 -9.39
C ALA A 464 6.68 -15.53 -10.78
N ASN A 465 8.01 -15.62 -10.86
CA ASN A 465 8.74 -15.67 -12.13
C ASN A 465 8.61 -17.03 -12.87
N ASP A 466 8.21 -18.10 -12.18
CA ASP A 466 7.93 -19.42 -12.78
C ASP A 466 6.69 -20.05 -12.12
N PRO A 467 5.49 -19.54 -12.41
CA PRO A 467 4.24 -20.01 -11.79
C PRO A 467 3.73 -21.32 -12.39
N ARG A 468 4.30 -21.78 -13.51
CA ARG A 468 3.88 -22.92 -14.32
C ARG A 468 2.53 -22.74 -15.01
N LEU A 469 1.49 -22.42 -14.26
CA LEU A 469 0.13 -22.20 -14.73
C LEU A 469 -0.37 -20.81 -14.33
N VAL A 470 -1.05 -20.14 -15.23
CA VAL A 470 -1.67 -18.84 -14.98
C VAL A 470 -3.15 -18.85 -15.36
N TYR A 471 -3.95 -18.09 -14.64
CA TYR A 471 -5.30 -17.70 -15.00
C TYR A 471 -5.20 -16.43 -15.84
N ASP A 472 -5.45 -16.55 -17.14
CA ASP A 472 -5.46 -15.40 -18.03
C ASP A 472 -6.87 -14.92 -18.31
N ILE A 473 -7.04 -13.62 -18.45
CA ILE A 473 -8.32 -12.94 -18.70
C ILE A 473 -8.07 -11.82 -19.70
N GLU A 474 -8.67 -11.96 -20.87
CA GLU A 474 -8.67 -10.89 -21.87
C GLU A 474 -9.67 -9.79 -21.50
N PRO A 475 -9.46 -8.53 -21.90
CA PRO A 475 -10.39 -7.44 -21.58
C PRO A 475 -11.84 -7.72 -21.97
N ASN A 476 -12.09 -8.45 -23.06
CA ASN A 476 -13.43 -8.83 -23.51
C ASN A 476 -14.12 -9.86 -22.60
N ASP A 477 -13.36 -10.65 -21.85
CA ASP A 477 -13.91 -11.66 -20.91
C ASP A 477 -14.59 -11.00 -19.70
N TYR A 478 -14.30 -9.72 -19.45
CA TYR A 478 -15.01 -8.96 -18.41
C TYR A 478 -16.42 -8.52 -18.83
N VAL A 479 -16.77 -8.51 -20.13
CA VAL A 479 -18.10 -8.07 -20.60
C VAL A 479 -19.23 -8.92 -20.03
N PRO A 480 -19.19 -10.28 -20.14
CA PRO A 480 -20.20 -11.15 -19.52
C PRO A 480 -20.29 -11.00 -18.00
N TYR A 481 -19.15 -10.78 -17.34
CA TYR A 481 -19.10 -10.57 -15.91
C TYR A 481 -19.75 -9.23 -15.51
N LEU A 482 -19.43 -8.11 -16.20
CA LEU A 482 -20.01 -6.80 -15.94
C LEU A 482 -21.52 -6.78 -16.18
N CYS A 483 -22.01 -7.40 -17.25
CA CYS A 483 -23.44 -7.59 -17.49
C CYS A 483 -24.10 -8.46 -16.40
N GLY A 484 -23.34 -9.38 -15.76
CA GLY A 484 -23.79 -10.21 -14.65
C GLY A 484 -23.84 -9.49 -13.30
N LEU A 485 -23.31 -8.26 -13.20
CA LEU A 485 -23.39 -7.39 -12.01
C LEU A 485 -24.70 -6.57 -11.95
N ASN A 486 -25.65 -6.83 -12.84
CA ASN A 486 -26.88 -6.05 -13.01
C ASN A 486 -26.63 -4.58 -13.42
N TYR A 487 -25.51 -4.30 -14.06
CA TYR A 487 -25.26 -2.98 -14.65
C TYR A 487 -26.08 -2.82 -15.94
N THR A 488 -26.54 -1.60 -16.21
CA THR A 488 -27.21 -1.25 -17.46
C THR A 488 -26.21 -1.21 -18.63
N ASP A 489 -26.70 -1.31 -19.86
CA ASP A 489 -25.89 -1.21 -21.08
C ASP A 489 -25.02 0.06 -21.09
N ILE A 490 -25.56 1.19 -20.59
CA ILE A 490 -24.84 2.45 -20.48
C ILE A 490 -23.70 2.34 -19.47
N GLN A 491 -23.94 1.78 -18.28
CA GLN A 491 -22.94 1.62 -17.23
C GLN A 491 -21.80 0.70 -17.65
N VAL A 492 -22.14 -0.42 -18.31
CA VAL A 492 -21.12 -1.31 -18.89
C VAL A 492 -20.36 -0.59 -20.01
N GLY A 493 -21.07 0.16 -20.87
CA GLY A 493 -20.47 0.95 -21.94
C GLY A 493 -19.50 2.04 -21.45
N ILE A 494 -19.77 2.64 -20.27
CA ILE A 494 -18.86 3.60 -19.62
C ILE A 494 -17.53 2.92 -19.26
N ILE A 495 -17.55 1.71 -18.70
CA ILE A 495 -16.34 0.97 -18.33
C ILE A 495 -15.54 0.58 -19.56
N LEU A 496 -16.21 0.04 -20.58
CA LEU A 496 -15.58 -0.52 -21.76
C LEU A 496 -15.21 0.53 -22.81
N GLN A 497 -15.72 1.78 -22.68
CA GLN A 497 -15.62 2.85 -23.68
C GLN A 497 -16.16 2.44 -25.07
N GLN A 498 -17.19 1.58 -25.07
CA GLN A 498 -17.84 1.10 -26.28
C GLN A 498 -19.32 0.80 -26.03
N LYS A 499 -20.12 0.78 -27.10
CA LYS A 499 -21.52 0.38 -27.00
C LYS A 499 -21.64 -1.12 -26.74
N VAL A 500 -22.38 -1.47 -25.70
CA VAL A 500 -22.67 -2.86 -25.30
C VAL A 500 -24.18 -3.01 -25.17
N LYS A 501 -24.66 -4.20 -25.47
CA LYS A 501 -26.03 -4.61 -25.26
C LYS A 501 -26.02 -5.93 -24.46
N CYS A 502 -26.23 -5.82 -23.18
CA CYS A 502 -26.14 -6.94 -22.24
C CYS A 502 -27.19 -8.05 -22.54
N SER A 503 -28.30 -7.71 -23.20
CA SER A 503 -29.26 -8.71 -23.66
C SER A 503 -28.71 -9.69 -24.70
N ASP A 504 -27.67 -9.28 -25.42
CA ASP A 504 -27.04 -10.07 -26.49
C ASP A 504 -25.83 -10.87 -25.96
N VAL A 505 -25.52 -10.72 -24.65
CA VAL A 505 -24.38 -11.36 -23.99
C VAL A 505 -24.89 -12.39 -22.98
N LYS A 506 -24.36 -13.62 -23.05
CA LYS A 506 -24.59 -14.61 -21.99
C LYS A 506 -23.85 -14.16 -20.73
N THR A 507 -24.58 -13.71 -19.72
CA THR A 507 -23.99 -13.23 -18.45
C THR A 507 -23.24 -14.33 -17.70
N THR A 508 -22.19 -13.93 -17.01
CA THR A 508 -21.35 -14.83 -16.20
C THR A 508 -21.49 -14.44 -14.72
N PRO A 509 -21.87 -15.40 -13.84
CA PRO A 509 -21.85 -15.15 -12.40
C PRO A 509 -20.47 -14.71 -11.93
N GLN A 510 -20.41 -13.85 -10.91
CA GLN A 510 -19.15 -13.26 -10.42
C GLN A 510 -18.09 -14.32 -10.11
N ALA A 511 -18.46 -15.36 -9.39
CA ALA A 511 -17.55 -16.46 -9.01
C ALA A 511 -17.11 -17.33 -10.21
N GLN A 512 -17.72 -17.17 -11.39
CA GLN A 512 -17.36 -17.90 -12.61
C GLN A 512 -16.28 -17.17 -13.44
N LEU A 513 -15.98 -15.88 -13.15
CA LEU A 513 -14.88 -15.18 -13.80
C LEU A 513 -13.59 -15.99 -13.65
N ASN A 514 -12.77 -16.07 -14.71
CA ASN A 514 -11.50 -16.83 -14.71
C ASN A 514 -10.43 -16.20 -13.78
N TYR A 515 -10.81 -15.96 -12.53
CA TYR A 515 -10.01 -15.30 -11.51
C TYR A 515 -9.27 -16.33 -10.64
N PRO A 516 -8.07 -16.05 -10.10
CA PRO A 516 -7.30 -16.98 -9.27
C PRO A 516 -7.94 -17.31 -7.91
N SER A 517 -9.08 -16.75 -7.60
CA SER A 517 -9.83 -17.02 -6.38
C SER A 517 -11.30 -17.27 -6.67
N ILE A 518 -11.99 -17.90 -5.73
CA ILE A 518 -13.44 -18.13 -5.78
C ILE A 518 -14.02 -17.72 -4.43
N SER A 519 -15.05 -16.87 -4.45
CA SER A 519 -15.84 -16.51 -3.27
C SER A 519 -17.30 -16.86 -3.54
N ILE A 520 -17.88 -17.75 -2.71
CA ILE A 520 -19.21 -18.28 -2.92
C ILE A 520 -19.98 -18.36 -1.61
N TRP A 521 -21.29 -18.25 -1.70
CA TRP A 521 -22.19 -18.64 -0.62
C TRP A 521 -22.48 -20.14 -0.73
N LEU A 522 -22.17 -20.88 0.33
CA LEU A 522 -22.54 -22.29 0.41
C LEU A 522 -24.04 -22.40 0.63
N GLY A 523 -24.73 -23.08 -0.29
CA GLY A 523 -26.14 -23.40 -0.20
C GLY A 523 -26.38 -24.91 -0.03
N ASN A 524 -27.64 -25.32 -0.04
CA ASN A 524 -28.04 -26.72 0.07
C ASN A 524 -27.85 -27.51 -1.24
N THR A 525 -27.46 -26.87 -2.32
CA THR A 525 -27.28 -27.48 -3.66
C THR A 525 -25.82 -27.44 -4.08
N SER A 526 -25.40 -28.45 -4.85
CA SER A 526 -24.06 -28.46 -5.47
C SER A 526 -23.90 -27.32 -6.46
N GLN A 527 -22.76 -26.67 -6.42
CA GLN A 527 -22.40 -25.58 -7.31
C GLN A 527 -21.19 -25.99 -8.16
N PHE A 528 -21.14 -25.51 -9.40
CA PHE A 528 -20.11 -25.85 -10.37
C PHE A 528 -19.45 -24.60 -10.89
N TYR A 529 -18.11 -24.60 -10.90
CA TYR A 529 -17.28 -23.50 -11.38
C TYR A 529 -16.19 -24.03 -12.28
N SER A 530 -15.95 -23.35 -13.41
CA SER A 530 -14.89 -23.69 -14.35
C SER A 530 -13.76 -22.68 -14.26
N ARG A 531 -12.55 -23.14 -14.51
CA ARG A 531 -11.36 -22.30 -14.66
C ARG A 531 -10.53 -22.76 -15.83
N THR A 532 -10.06 -21.82 -16.62
CA THR A 532 -9.10 -22.06 -17.70
C THR A 532 -7.71 -21.70 -17.22
N LEU A 533 -6.78 -22.64 -17.32
CA LEU A 533 -5.38 -22.46 -16.97
C LEU A 533 -4.54 -22.46 -18.23
N THR A 534 -3.65 -21.48 -18.34
CA THR A 534 -2.66 -21.41 -19.43
C THR A 534 -1.33 -21.92 -18.92
N ASN A 535 -0.74 -22.90 -19.61
CA ASN A 535 0.60 -23.38 -19.30
C ASN A 535 1.65 -22.39 -19.82
N VAL A 536 2.42 -21.81 -18.88
CA VAL A 536 3.56 -20.92 -19.18
C VAL A 536 4.90 -21.58 -18.78
N GLY A 537 4.83 -22.82 -18.32
CA GLY A 537 5.99 -23.65 -18.01
C GLY A 537 6.45 -24.49 -19.18
N PRO A 538 7.29 -25.51 -18.96
CA PRO A 538 7.74 -26.39 -20.00
C PRO A 538 6.57 -27.13 -20.68
N VAL A 539 6.69 -27.37 -21.99
CA VAL A 539 5.77 -28.22 -22.73
C VAL A 539 5.86 -29.69 -22.24
N ASN A 540 4.86 -30.50 -22.51
CA ASN A 540 4.78 -31.91 -22.11
C ASN A 540 4.89 -32.10 -20.58
N THR A 541 4.18 -31.28 -19.82
CA THR A 541 4.16 -31.34 -18.35
C THR A 541 2.82 -31.85 -17.86
N THR A 542 2.85 -32.83 -16.95
CA THR A 542 1.66 -33.33 -16.25
C THR A 542 1.43 -32.56 -14.95
N TYR A 543 0.22 -32.08 -14.75
CA TYR A 543 -0.21 -31.40 -13.53
C TYR A 543 -1.23 -32.24 -12.77
N ASN A 544 -0.97 -32.50 -11.50
CA ASN A 544 -1.89 -33.19 -10.60
C ASN A 544 -2.58 -32.22 -9.65
N VAL A 545 -3.88 -32.41 -9.42
CA VAL A 545 -4.67 -31.58 -8.51
C VAL A 545 -4.62 -32.16 -7.11
N VAL A 546 -4.22 -31.33 -6.15
CA VAL A 546 -4.35 -31.59 -4.72
C VAL A 546 -5.41 -30.66 -4.16
N ILE A 547 -6.36 -31.20 -3.38
CA ILE A 547 -7.49 -30.45 -2.84
C ILE A 547 -7.34 -30.41 -1.32
N ASP A 548 -7.30 -29.21 -0.77
CA ASP A 548 -7.37 -28.94 0.67
C ASP A 548 -8.65 -28.16 0.95
N VAL A 549 -9.53 -28.71 1.78
CA VAL A 549 -10.86 -28.14 2.05
C VAL A 549 -11.16 -28.13 3.53
N PRO A 550 -11.95 -27.16 4.03
CA PRO A 550 -12.50 -27.18 5.38
C PRO A 550 -13.35 -28.45 5.63
N LEU A 551 -13.36 -28.95 6.87
CA LEU A 551 -14.06 -30.19 7.26
C LEU A 551 -15.54 -30.24 6.85
N ALA A 552 -16.22 -29.10 6.74
CA ALA A 552 -17.64 -29.01 6.38
C ALA A 552 -17.90 -28.92 4.87
N VAL A 553 -16.87 -28.91 4.02
CA VAL A 553 -17.00 -28.72 2.57
C VAL A 553 -16.57 -29.97 1.84
N ARG A 554 -17.42 -30.48 0.93
CA ARG A 554 -17.03 -31.50 -0.04
C ARG A 554 -16.73 -30.86 -1.39
N MET A 555 -15.53 -31.03 -1.88
CA MET A 555 -15.07 -30.50 -3.17
C MET A 555 -14.55 -31.63 -4.06
N SER A 556 -14.83 -31.54 -5.35
CA SER A 556 -14.20 -32.39 -6.37
C SER A 556 -13.75 -31.53 -7.55
N VAL A 557 -12.63 -31.88 -8.14
CA VAL A 557 -12.06 -31.22 -9.32
C VAL A 557 -11.97 -32.22 -10.46
N ARG A 558 -12.27 -31.80 -11.66
CA ARG A 558 -12.14 -32.59 -12.89
C ARG A 558 -11.53 -31.74 -13.99
N PRO A 559 -10.55 -32.27 -14.76
CA PRO A 559 -9.88 -33.55 -14.54
C PRO A 559 -8.93 -33.52 -13.32
N PHE A 560 -8.56 -34.69 -12.79
CA PHE A 560 -7.61 -34.82 -11.68
C PHE A 560 -6.17 -34.65 -12.11
N SER A 561 -5.88 -34.95 -13.38
CA SER A 561 -4.59 -34.72 -14.00
C SER A 561 -4.80 -34.26 -15.43
N ASN A 562 -3.93 -33.38 -15.91
CA ASN A 562 -3.88 -32.91 -17.28
C ASN A 562 -2.47 -33.07 -17.81
N ASP A 563 -2.34 -33.79 -18.92
CA ASP A 563 -1.13 -33.79 -19.74
C ASP A 563 -1.26 -32.67 -20.75
N ILE A 564 -0.32 -31.74 -20.73
CA ILE A 564 -0.26 -30.60 -21.63
C ILE A 564 0.88 -30.86 -22.62
N HIS A 565 0.51 -31.06 -23.88
CA HIS A 565 1.42 -31.34 -24.99
C HIS A 565 1.88 -30.09 -25.71
#